data_c16ea4a11bbd431e6f038516855f159a
#
_entry.id   c16ea4a11bbd431e6f038516855f159a
#
_cell.length_a   1.000
_cell.length_b   1.000
_cell.length_c   1.000
_cell.angle_alpha   90.00
_cell.angle_beta   90.00
_cell.angle_gamma   90.00
#
_symmetry.space_group_name_H-M   'P 1'
#
loop_
_entity.id
_entity.type
_entity.pdbx_description
1 polymer ?
#
loop_
_entity_poly.entity_id
_entity_poly.type
_entity_poly.pdbx_seq_one_letter_code
_entity_poly.pdbx_strand_id
1 'polypeptide(L)'
;MKSPIDAYFASARRAALTDVADTAVRRMARDIHKALPNSILNPNNQCLEFIPTKTGGRYRANVDGSGNGDILNFTAADGSFDMLGANSALADQAIVAGDVVAVYNLGITGSNAYNADNTSAVASVGTGSLTNETKINITPKQFPLASGSNRFHVIPNGENVVAYVCSGGNLRRTARAFAGASCPATGTILASNVGTCNFVYNGSDLQRNALARLSITFTNSGEAVSLYHEVHVNNTP
;
A
#
# COMPACT_ATOMS: atom_id res chain seq x y z
N MET A 1 33.93 8.39 35.92
CA MET A 1 33.19 9.58 35.45
C MET A 1 33.37 9.68 33.95
N LYS A 2 32.30 9.81 33.18
CA LYS A 2 32.45 10.06 31.73
C LYS A 2 32.95 11.49 31.56
N SER A 3 33.91 11.70 30.64
CA SER A 3 34.41 13.03 30.29
C SER A 3 33.26 13.89 29.73
N PRO A 4 33.23 15.22 29.92
CA PRO A 4 32.25 16.12 29.30
C PRO A 4 32.24 15.99 27.79
N ILE A 5 33.38 15.71 27.18
CA ILE A 5 33.51 15.45 25.74
C ILE A 5 32.77 14.16 25.31
N ASP A 6 32.89 13.07 26.09
CA ASP A 6 32.20 11.82 25.85
C ASP A 6 30.69 12.00 25.96
N ALA A 7 30.23 12.80 26.93
CA ALA A 7 28.83 13.14 27.13
C ALA A 7 28.24 13.92 25.91
N TYR A 8 29.02 14.85 25.38
CA TYR A 8 28.66 15.62 24.17
C TYR A 8 28.49 14.69 22.96
N PHE A 9 29.47 13.82 22.69
CA PHE A 9 29.39 12.86 21.57
C PHE A 9 28.26 11.85 21.75
N ALA A 10 27.99 11.40 22.96
CA ALA A 10 26.86 10.51 23.24
C ALA A 10 25.52 11.19 22.95
N SER A 11 25.37 12.46 23.32
CA SER A 11 24.18 13.27 23.02
C SER A 11 24.00 13.48 21.53
N ALA A 12 25.07 13.83 20.82
CA ALA A 12 25.04 14.03 19.36
C ALA A 12 24.66 12.72 18.62
N ARG A 13 25.20 11.56 19.05
CA ARG A 13 24.83 10.25 18.48
C ARG A 13 23.34 9.92 18.70
N ARG A 14 22.81 10.15 19.92
CA ARG A 14 21.39 9.94 20.21
C ARG A 14 20.48 10.83 19.36
N ALA A 15 20.83 12.11 19.18
CA ALA A 15 20.09 13.02 18.32
C ALA A 15 20.07 12.52 16.87
N ALA A 16 21.22 12.11 16.33
CA ALA A 16 21.31 11.56 14.98
C ALA A 16 20.49 10.26 14.81
N LEU A 17 20.53 9.34 15.80
CA LEU A 17 19.70 8.13 15.77
C LEU A 17 18.22 8.45 15.81
N THR A 18 17.81 9.43 16.62
CA THR A 18 16.39 9.85 16.72
C THR A 18 15.89 10.41 15.41
N ASP A 19 16.68 11.24 14.71
CA ASP A 19 16.30 11.85 13.44
C ASP A 19 16.12 10.79 12.33
N VAL A 20 17.06 9.86 12.21
CA VAL A 20 16.97 8.74 11.26
C VAL A 20 15.75 7.86 11.57
N ALA A 21 15.53 7.55 12.84
CA ALA A 21 14.44 6.71 13.31
C ALA A 21 13.07 7.36 13.02
N ASP A 22 12.89 8.64 13.35
CA ASP A 22 11.66 9.39 13.10
C ASP A 22 11.34 9.49 11.61
N THR A 23 12.34 9.79 10.78
CA THR A 23 12.19 9.84 9.33
C THR A 23 11.74 8.51 8.76
N ALA A 24 12.35 7.40 9.17
CA ALA A 24 12.01 6.06 8.73
C ALA A 24 10.57 5.68 9.12
N VAL A 25 10.20 5.89 10.38
CA VAL A 25 8.86 5.55 10.90
C VAL A 25 7.77 6.40 10.26
N ARG A 26 8.00 7.70 10.05
CA ARG A 26 7.04 8.57 9.33
C ARG A 26 6.84 8.14 7.88
N ARG A 27 7.89 7.67 7.22
CA ARG A 27 7.76 7.12 5.87
C ARG A 27 6.92 5.84 5.86
N MET A 28 7.23 4.91 6.78
CA MET A 28 6.44 3.69 6.92
C MET A 28 4.96 4.00 7.17
N ALA A 29 4.65 4.91 8.09
CA ALA A 29 3.28 5.30 8.40
C ALA A 29 2.54 5.85 7.18
N ARG A 30 3.16 6.74 6.40
CA ARG A 30 2.57 7.29 5.16
C ARG A 30 2.29 6.23 4.11
N ASP A 31 3.20 5.27 3.94
CA ASP A 31 3.02 4.18 2.97
C ASP A 31 1.92 3.21 3.45
N ILE A 32 1.88 2.89 4.74
CA ILE A 32 0.84 2.03 5.34
C ILE A 32 -0.56 2.64 5.18
N HIS A 33 -0.70 3.96 5.34
CA HIS A 33 -1.98 4.64 5.10
C HIS A 33 -2.49 4.53 3.67
N LYS A 34 -1.61 4.26 2.71
CA LYS A 34 -1.96 4.03 1.30
C LYS A 34 -2.15 2.55 0.96
N ALA A 35 -2.13 1.66 1.95
CA ALA A 35 -2.36 0.26 1.70
C ALA A 35 -3.77 0.00 1.16
N LEU A 36 -3.88 -0.90 0.18
CA LEU A 36 -5.17 -1.43 -0.26
C LEU A 36 -5.88 -2.04 0.95
N PRO A 37 -7.16 -1.76 1.19
CA PRO A 37 -7.91 -2.38 2.29
C PRO A 37 -7.70 -3.90 2.34
N ASN A 38 -7.51 -4.44 3.54
CA ASN A 38 -7.31 -5.86 3.81
C ASN A 38 -6.09 -6.50 3.10
N SER A 39 -5.07 -5.70 2.73
CA SER A 39 -3.87 -6.21 2.07
C SER A 39 -2.64 -6.31 2.98
N ILE A 40 -2.70 -5.81 4.20
CA ILE A 40 -1.54 -5.83 5.09
C ILE A 40 -1.31 -7.24 5.60
N LEU A 41 -0.10 -7.74 5.41
CA LEU A 41 0.39 -9.02 5.91
C LEU A 41 1.56 -8.79 6.85
N ASN A 42 1.63 -9.58 7.91
CA ASN A 42 2.72 -9.58 8.89
C ASN A 42 3.23 -11.02 9.07
N PRO A 43 4.01 -11.54 8.10
CA PRO A 43 4.48 -12.93 8.12
C PRO A 43 5.37 -13.26 9.32
N ASN A 44 6.08 -12.27 9.84
CA ASN A 44 6.87 -12.34 11.06
C ASN A 44 7.07 -10.92 11.64
N ASN A 45 7.60 -10.83 12.84
CA ASN A 45 7.80 -9.56 13.55
C ASN A 45 8.87 -8.63 12.94
N GLN A 46 9.61 -9.08 11.94
CA GLN A 46 10.63 -8.27 11.24
C GLN A 46 10.17 -7.85 9.84
N CYS A 47 8.95 -8.21 9.43
CA CYS A 47 8.41 -7.88 8.13
C CYS A 47 6.95 -7.45 8.19
N LEU A 48 6.65 -6.34 7.54
CA LEU A 48 5.31 -5.88 7.23
C LEU A 48 5.20 -5.68 5.73
N GLU A 49 4.23 -6.33 5.09
CA GLU A 49 4.01 -6.30 3.65
C GLU A 49 2.60 -5.84 3.33
N PHE A 50 2.40 -5.10 2.23
CA PHE A 50 1.08 -4.63 1.79
C PHE A 50 1.09 -4.28 0.31
N ILE A 51 -0.09 -4.16 -0.27
CA ILE A 51 -0.32 -3.68 -1.63
C ILE A 51 -0.55 -2.17 -1.57
N PRO A 52 0.33 -1.32 -2.15
CA PRO A 52 0.14 0.12 -2.13
C PRO A 52 -0.94 0.55 -3.13
N THR A 53 -1.65 1.64 -2.83
CA THR A 53 -2.52 2.31 -3.79
C THR A 53 -1.99 3.70 -4.09
N LYS A 54 -2.10 4.14 -5.34
CA LYS A 54 -1.75 5.52 -5.73
C LYS A 54 -2.97 6.43 -5.84
N THR A 55 -4.11 5.85 -6.18
CA THR A 55 -5.39 6.54 -6.33
C THR A 55 -6.54 5.53 -6.27
N GLY A 56 -7.75 6.01 -6.42
CA GLY A 56 -8.95 5.23 -6.56
C GLY A 56 -10.10 6.09 -7.08
N GLY A 57 -11.22 5.46 -7.35
CA GLY A 57 -12.39 6.16 -7.86
C GLY A 57 -13.67 5.36 -7.65
N ARG A 58 -14.74 5.85 -8.25
CA ARG A 58 -16.00 5.11 -8.36
C ARG A 58 -16.21 4.68 -9.78
N TYR A 59 -16.52 3.43 -9.99
CA TYR A 59 -16.95 2.93 -11.29
C TYR A 59 -18.44 3.21 -11.50
N ARG A 60 -18.84 3.35 -12.76
CA ARG A 60 -20.24 3.49 -13.14
C ARG A 60 -20.94 2.14 -12.92
N ALA A 61 -22.02 2.15 -12.16
CA ALA A 61 -22.81 0.96 -11.84
C ALA A 61 -24.12 0.88 -12.63
N ASN A 62 -24.60 2.02 -13.19
CA ASN A 62 -25.83 2.09 -13.99
C ASN A 62 -25.63 3.01 -15.18
N VAL A 63 -26.26 2.69 -16.29
CA VAL A 63 -26.39 3.62 -17.44
C VAL A 63 -27.25 4.83 -17.05
N ASP A 64 -27.13 5.91 -17.81
CA ASP A 64 -28.01 7.08 -17.65
C ASP A 64 -29.44 6.81 -18.16
N GLY A 65 -30.34 7.79 -18.03
CA GLY A 65 -31.73 7.69 -18.48
C GLY A 65 -31.90 7.48 -20.00
N SER A 66 -30.85 7.67 -20.79
CA SER A 66 -30.80 7.44 -22.25
C SER A 66 -30.07 6.16 -22.64
N GLY A 67 -29.62 5.37 -21.66
CA GLY A 67 -28.90 4.12 -21.89
C GLY A 67 -27.40 4.30 -22.16
N ASN A 68 -26.84 5.48 -21.88
CA ASN A 68 -25.41 5.75 -22.08
C ASN A 68 -24.60 5.48 -20.82
N GLY A 69 -23.30 5.26 -20.97
CA GLY A 69 -22.34 5.00 -19.92
C GLY A 69 -21.86 3.56 -19.93
N ASP A 70 -20.57 3.38 -19.69
CA ASP A 70 -19.92 2.06 -19.63
C ASP A 70 -19.88 1.61 -18.16
N ILE A 71 -20.72 0.62 -17.82
CA ILE A 71 -20.82 0.09 -16.46
C ILE A 71 -19.78 -1.00 -16.24
N LEU A 72 -19.25 -1.12 -15.02
CA LEU A 72 -18.45 -2.30 -14.65
C LEU A 72 -19.38 -3.51 -14.44
N ASN A 73 -19.21 -4.54 -15.28
CA ASN A 73 -20.04 -5.74 -15.25
C ASN A 73 -19.43 -6.82 -14.35
N PHE A 74 -20.26 -7.40 -13.47
CA PHE A 74 -19.86 -8.46 -12.54
C PHE A 74 -20.39 -9.84 -12.94
N THR A 75 -21.25 -9.91 -13.96
CA THR A 75 -21.87 -11.18 -14.40
C THR A 75 -21.09 -11.88 -15.51
N ALA A 76 -20.21 -11.16 -16.18
CA ALA A 76 -19.33 -11.66 -17.24
C ALA A 76 -17.97 -10.96 -17.19
N ALA A 77 -17.01 -11.46 -17.96
CA ALA A 77 -15.73 -10.78 -18.14
C ALA A 77 -15.94 -9.43 -18.85
N ASP A 78 -15.43 -8.37 -18.23
CA ASP A 78 -15.54 -7.00 -18.71
C ASP A 78 -14.18 -6.44 -19.08
N GLY A 79 -14.08 -5.71 -20.17
CA GLY A 79 -12.83 -5.14 -20.69
C GLY A 79 -12.73 -3.63 -20.52
N SER A 80 -13.78 -2.95 -20.04
CA SER A 80 -13.74 -1.50 -19.79
C SER A 80 -14.85 -1.04 -18.87
N PHE A 81 -14.69 0.13 -18.28
CA PHE A 81 -15.74 0.82 -17.52
C PHE A 81 -15.46 2.32 -17.45
N ASP A 82 -16.50 3.10 -17.18
CA ASP A 82 -16.35 4.52 -16.93
C ASP A 82 -16.14 4.78 -15.42
N MET A 83 -15.06 5.49 -15.09
CA MET A 83 -14.84 6.10 -13.79
C MET A 83 -15.65 7.40 -13.71
N LEU A 84 -16.38 7.59 -12.62
CA LEU A 84 -17.11 8.82 -12.33
C LEU A 84 -16.13 9.90 -11.89
N GLY A 85 -15.70 10.74 -12.83
CA GLY A 85 -14.74 11.81 -12.62
C GLY A 85 -13.59 11.80 -13.62
N ALA A 86 -12.87 12.91 -13.69
CA ALA A 86 -11.70 13.05 -14.53
C ALA A 86 -10.50 12.30 -13.93
N ASN A 87 -9.64 11.76 -14.79
CA ASN A 87 -8.35 11.24 -14.35
C ASN A 87 -7.49 12.38 -13.76
N SER A 88 -6.73 12.08 -12.72
CA SER A 88 -5.86 13.10 -12.09
C SER A 88 -4.83 13.64 -13.09
N ALA A 89 -4.57 14.93 -13.05
CA ALA A 89 -3.47 15.56 -13.79
C ALA A 89 -2.11 15.40 -13.07
N LEU A 90 -2.12 14.99 -11.78
CA LEU A 90 -0.90 14.75 -11.01
C LEU A 90 -0.31 13.39 -11.40
N ALA A 91 0.94 13.39 -11.82
CA ALA A 91 1.60 12.18 -12.34
C ALA A 91 1.63 11.00 -11.35
N ASP A 92 1.74 11.29 -10.05
CA ASP A 92 1.74 10.29 -8.98
C ASP A 92 0.35 9.72 -8.64
N GLN A 93 -0.73 10.34 -9.16
CA GLN A 93 -2.12 9.92 -8.97
C GLN A 93 -2.81 9.53 -10.28
N ALA A 94 -2.28 9.97 -11.43
CA ALA A 94 -2.86 9.66 -12.73
C ALA A 94 -2.90 8.14 -12.98
N ILE A 95 -4.05 7.64 -13.41
CA ILE A 95 -4.20 6.26 -13.86
C ILE A 95 -3.59 6.16 -15.25
N VAL A 96 -2.69 5.20 -15.44
CA VAL A 96 -1.97 4.98 -16.70
C VAL A 96 -1.93 3.49 -17.07
N ALA A 97 -1.60 3.19 -18.33
CA ALA A 97 -1.41 1.82 -18.77
C ALA A 97 -0.34 1.09 -17.92
N GLY A 98 -0.62 -0.15 -17.59
CA GLY A 98 0.22 -0.97 -16.71
C GLY A 98 -0.12 -0.89 -15.23
N ASP A 99 -0.86 0.11 -14.77
CA ASP A 99 -1.43 0.10 -13.42
C ASP A 99 -2.40 -1.07 -13.25
N VAL A 100 -2.75 -1.39 -12.01
CA VAL A 100 -3.68 -2.49 -11.73
C VAL A 100 -4.89 -1.97 -10.97
N VAL A 101 -6.08 -2.19 -11.53
CA VAL A 101 -7.37 -1.94 -10.85
C VAL A 101 -7.65 -3.08 -9.87
N ALA A 102 -8.04 -2.75 -8.65
CA ALA A 102 -8.53 -3.67 -7.65
C ALA A 102 -9.94 -3.27 -7.19
N VAL A 103 -10.87 -4.23 -7.18
CA VAL A 103 -12.26 -4.02 -6.75
C VAL A 103 -12.55 -4.88 -5.54
N TYR A 104 -13.04 -4.28 -4.47
CA TYR A 104 -13.58 -4.93 -3.28
C TYR A 104 -12.63 -6.00 -2.69
N ASN A 105 -11.41 -5.60 -2.30
CA ASN A 105 -10.44 -6.51 -1.70
C ASN A 105 -10.82 -6.87 -0.27
N LEU A 106 -11.03 -8.16 -0.01
CA LEU A 106 -11.35 -8.69 1.33
C LEU A 106 -10.18 -9.45 1.97
N GLY A 107 -9.11 -9.75 1.19
CA GLY A 107 -7.97 -10.54 1.67
C GLY A 107 -8.27 -12.03 1.90
N ILE A 108 -9.43 -12.50 1.45
CA ILE A 108 -9.86 -13.91 1.58
C ILE A 108 -9.89 -14.60 0.22
N THR A 109 -9.92 -15.92 0.23
CA THR A 109 -10.02 -16.73 -1.01
C THR A 109 -11.21 -16.27 -1.88
N GLY A 110 -10.95 -16.02 -3.16
CA GLY A 110 -11.92 -15.52 -4.12
C GLY A 110 -12.07 -13.99 -4.13
N SER A 111 -11.47 -13.24 -3.21
CA SER A 111 -11.42 -11.78 -3.21
C SER A 111 -10.11 -11.29 -2.59
N ASN A 112 -8.99 -11.76 -3.12
CA ASN A 112 -7.65 -11.44 -2.65
C ASN A 112 -6.78 -10.92 -3.79
N ALA A 113 -6.34 -9.68 -3.68
CA ALA A 113 -5.53 -9.03 -4.69
C ALA A 113 -4.15 -9.68 -4.87
N TYR A 114 -3.57 -10.31 -3.84
CA TYR A 114 -2.33 -11.08 -3.96
C TYR A 114 -2.46 -12.26 -4.91
N ASN A 115 -3.64 -12.85 -5.01
CA ASN A 115 -3.95 -13.99 -5.89
C ASN A 115 -4.50 -13.55 -7.25
N ALA A 116 -4.59 -12.25 -7.52
CA ALA A 116 -5.25 -11.68 -8.69
C ALA A 116 -6.74 -12.07 -8.83
N ASP A 117 -7.40 -12.39 -7.72
CA ASP A 117 -8.83 -12.77 -7.74
C ASP A 117 -9.71 -11.60 -8.22
N ASN A 118 -9.43 -10.41 -7.71
CA ASN A 118 -10.23 -9.19 -7.85
C ASN A 118 -9.42 -8.01 -8.45
N THR A 119 -8.42 -8.32 -9.28
CA THR A 119 -7.56 -7.32 -9.92
C THR A 119 -7.52 -7.49 -11.44
N SER A 120 -7.30 -6.40 -12.17
CA SER A 120 -7.05 -6.41 -13.61
C SER A 120 -6.10 -5.28 -14.02
N ALA A 121 -5.21 -5.56 -14.97
CA ALA A 121 -4.27 -4.58 -15.48
C ALA A 121 -4.98 -3.54 -16.37
N VAL A 122 -4.64 -2.26 -16.20
CA VAL A 122 -5.06 -1.17 -17.05
C VAL A 122 -4.35 -1.26 -18.40
N ALA A 123 -5.11 -1.40 -19.47
CA ALA A 123 -4.60 -1.44 -20.84
C ALA A 123 -4.43 -0.02 -21.41
N SER A 124 -5.41 0.84 -21.16
CA SER A 124 -5.37 2.26 -21.58
C SER A 124 -6.41 3.08 -20.82
N VAL A 125 -6.26 4.39 -20.89
CA VAL A 125 -7.19 5.37 -20.29
C VAL A 125 -7.61 6.36 -21.39
N GLY A 126 -8.87 6.71 -21.42
CA GLY A 126 -9.45 7.61 -22.43
C GLY A 126 -10.62 8.44 -21.91
N THR A 127 -11.29 9.14 -22.79
CA THR A 127 -12.51 9.90 -22.48
C THR A 127 -13.66 8.94 -22.20
N GLY A 128 -14.37 9.15 -21.10
CA GLY A 128 -15.54 8.39 -20.73
C GLY A 128 -16.73 8.64 -21.65
N SER A 129 -17.77 7.83 -21.49
CA SER A 129 -18.99 7.90 -22.31
C SER A 129 -19.80 9.15 -22.05
N LEU A 130 -19.70 9.73 -20.86
CA LEU A 130 -20.37 10.96 -20.47
C LEU A 130 -19.37 12.05 -20.09
N THR A 131 -19.83 13.30 -20.05
CA THR A 131 -19.01 14.46 -19.71
C THR A 131 -18.41 14.31 -18.31
N ASN A 132 -17.11 14.65 -18.19
CA ASN A 132 -16.33 14.54 -16.94
C ASN A 132 -16.12 13.10 -16.43
N GLU A 133 -16.22 12.12 -17.29
CA GLU A 133 -15.88 10.74 -16.97
C GLU A 133 -14.60 10.30 -17.67
N THR A 134 -13.99 9.28 -17.12
CA THR A 134 -12.77 8.67 -17.66
C THR A 134 -13.04 7.21 -17.98
N LYS A 135 -12.83 6.81 -19.22
CA LYS A 135 -12.88 5.41 -19.61
C LYS A 135 -11.60 4.70 -19.22
N ILE A 136 -11.72 3.62 -18.46
CA ILE A 136 -10.61 2.76 -18.09
C ILE A 136 -10.77 1.44 -18.83
N ASN A 137 -9.87 1.18 -19.78
CA ASN A 137 -9.79 -0.11 -20.46
C ASN A 137 -8.87 -1.03 -19.66
N ILE A 138 -9.30 -2.25 -19.40
CA ILE A 138 -8.59 -3.24 -18.60
C ILE A 138 -8.43 -4.55 -19.38
N THR A 139 -7.51 -5.38 -18.94
CA THR A 139 -7.52 -6.79 -19.38
C THR A 139 -8.86 -7.41 -18.98
N PRO A 140 -9.60 -8.05 -19.90
CA PRO A 140 -10.95 -8.56 -19.60
C PRO A 140 -10.95 -9.43 -18.33
N LYS A 141 -11.80 -9.07 -17.38
CA LYS A 141 -11.91 -9.72 -16.06
C LYS A 141 -13.35 -9.74 -15.59
N GLN A 142 -13.81 -10.88 -15.11
CA GLN A 142 -15.01 -10.96 -14.28
C GLN A 142 -14.59 -10.75 -12.83
N PHE A 143 -14.93 -9.60 -12.26
CA PHE A 143 -14.68 -9.35 -10.84
C PHE A 143 -15.65 -10.16 -9.98
N PRO A 144 -15.18 -10.80 -8.89
CA PRO A 144 -16.00 -11.72 -8.12
C PRO A 144 -17.12 -11.04 -7.33
N LEU A 145 -16.86 -9.82 -6.85
CA LEU A 145 -17.76 -9.08 -5.97
C LEU A 145 -17.78 -7.59 -6.31
N ALA A 146 -18.98 -7.01 -6.30
CA ALA A 146 -19.15 -5.57 -6.42
C ALA A 146 -18.87 -4.87 -5.08
N SER A 147 -18.26 -3.69 -5.13
CA SER A 147 -18.14 -2.82 -3.97
C SER A 147 -19.48 -2.17 -3.63
N GLY A 148 -19.88 -2.20 -2.37
CA GLY A 148 -21.13 -1.57 -1.90
C GLY A 148 -21.20 -0.05 -2.12
N SER A 149 -20.06 0.58 -2.38
CA SER A 149 -19.95 2.02 -2.70
C SER A 149 -19.47 2.28 -4.13
N ASN A 150 -19.46 1.26 -4.98
CA ASN A 150 -18.97 1.28 -6.36
C ASN A 150 -17.50 1.76 -6.47
N ARG A 151 -16.67 1.42 -5.49
CA ARG A 151 -15.27 1.87 -5.42
C ARG A 151 -14.33 0.88 -6.09
N PHE A 152 -13.27 1.42 -6.66
CA PHE A 152 -12.08 0.67 -7.05
C PHE A 152 -10.84 1.42 -6.57
N HIS A 153 -9.75 0.70 -6.43
CA HIS A 153 -8.43 1.21 -6.10
C HIS A 153 -7.47 0.96 -7.26
N VAL A 154 -6.44 1.78 -7.35
CA VAL A 154 -5.40 1.65 -8.39
C VAL A 154 -4.06 1.42 -7.73
N ILE A 155 -3.46 0.29 -8.06
CA ILE A 155 -2.15 -0.16 -7.60
C ILE A 155 -1.14 0.31 -8.66
N PRO A 156 -0.04 0.97 -8.27
CA PRO A 156 0.92 1.50 -9.24
C PRO A 156 1.66 0.39 -9.99
N ASN A 157 1.93 0.63 -11.27
CA ASN A 157 2.79 -0.23 -12.07
C ASN A 157 4.21 -0.28 -11.47
N GLY A 158 4.78 -1.47 -11.35
CA GLY A 158 6.14 -1.69 -10.86
C GLY A 158 6.29 -1.77 -9.33
N GLU A 159 5.29 -1.34 -8.56
CA GLU A 159 5.24 -1.48 -7.10
C GLU A 159 3.94 -2.17 -6.66
N ASN A 160 3.69 -3.41 -7.13
CA ASN A 160 2.45 -4.10 -6.79
C ASN A 160 2.38 -4.50 -5.31
N VAL A 161 3.53 -4.84 -4.73
CA VAL A 161 3.65 -5.18 -3.31
C VAL A 161 4.84 -4.46 -2.73
N VAL A 162 4.67 -3.82 -1.59
CA VAL A 162 5.72 -3.16 -0.82
C VAL A 162 5.90 -3.87 0.51
N ALA A 163 7.15 -4.09 0.91
CA ALA A 163 7.46 -4.62 2.23
C ALA A 163 8.52 -3.77 2.94
N TYR A 164 8.36 -3.67 4.26
CA TYR A 164 9.35 -3.18 5.18
C TYR A 164 9.98 -4.37 5.90
N VAL A 165 11.29 -4.53 5.75
CA VAL A 165 12.03 -5.69 6.26
C VAL A 165 13.23 -5.24 7.08
N CYS A 166 13.31 -5.73 8.31
CA CYS A 166 14.50 -5.59 9.15
C CYS A 166 15.42 -6.79 8.94
N SER A 167 16.59 -6.55 8.37
CA SER A 167 17.57 -7.60 8.10
C SER A 167 18.99 -7.04 8.10
N GLY A 168 19.93 -7.79 8.71
CA GLY A 168 21.36 -7.44 8.72
C GLY A 168 21.66 -6.07 9.31
N GLY A 169 20.96 -5.67 10.38
CA GLY A 169 21.14 -4.36 11.02
C GLY A 169 20.56 -3.17 10.23
N ASN A 170 19.72 -3.44 9.24
CA ASN A 170 19.11 -2.40 8.42
C ASN A 170 17.59 -2.56 8.36
N LEU A 171 16.87 -1.46 8.28
CA LEU A 171 15.50 -1.38 7.83
C LEU A 171 15.49 -1.10 6.33
N ARG A 172 14.85 -1.98 5.57
CA ARG A 172 14.75 -1.88 4.11
C ARG A 172 13.30 -1.69 3.67
N ARG A 173 13.12 -0.93 2.58
CA ARG A 173 11.87 -0.90 1.81
C ARG A 173 12.10 -1.66 0.51
N THR A 174 11.28 -2.64 0.26
CA THR A 174 11.34 -3.43 -0.98
C THR A 174 10.06 -3.24 -1.77
N ALA A 175 10.13 -3.38 -3.08
CA ALA A 175 8.98 -3.42 -3.96
C ALA A 175 9.11 -4.64 -4.88
N ARG A 176 8.00 -5.32 -5.17
CA ARG A 176 7.95 -6.49 -6.02
C ARG A 176 6.64 -6.59 -6.80
N ALA A 177 6.63 -7.40 -7.85
CA ALA A 177 5.40 -7.85 -8.48
C ALA A 177 4.60 -8.78 -7.54
N PHE A 178 3.33 -9.06 -7.84
CA PHE A 178 2.51 -9.99 -7.08
C PHE A 178 3.17 -11.38 -6.97
N ALA A 179 3.68 -11.90 -8.09
CA ALA A 179 4.46 -13.14 -8.10
C ALA A 179 5.89 -12.85 -7.60
N GLY A 180 6.22 -13.27 -6.41
CA GLY A 180 7.54 -13.09 -5.81
C GLY A 180 7.54 -13.56 -4.37
N ALA A 181 8.73 -13.82 -3.83
CA ALA A 181 8.88 -14.23 -2.44
C ALA A 181 8.40 -13.10 -1.51
N SER A 182 7.64 -13.45 -0.49
CA SER A 182 7.24 -12.52 0.55
C SER A 182 8.46 -12.04 1.34
N CYS A 183 8.43 -10.78 1.78
CA CYS A 183 9.45 -10.20 2.66
C CYS A 183 10.90 -10.34 2.15
N PRO A 184 11.23 -9.99 0.91
CA PRO A 184 12.59 -10.11 0.42
C PRO A 184 13.54 -9.21 1.22
N ALA A 185 14.70 -9.73 1.62
CA ALA A 185 15.71 -8.97 2.36
C ALA A 185 16.56 -8.04 1.47
N THR A 186 16.14 -7.83 0.22
CA THR A 186 16.74 -6.94 -0.77
C THR A 186 15.95 -5.64 -0.86
N GLY A 187 16.54 -4.56 -1.34
CA GLY A 187 15.85 -3.27 -1.53
C GLY A 187 16.58 -2.10 -0.92
N THR A 188 15.97 -0.91 -1.01
CA THR A 188 16.57 0.34 -0.53
C THR A 188 16.66 0.36 0.99
N ILE A 189 17.85 0.63 1.51
CA ILE A 189 18.07 0.86 2.94
C ILE A 189 17.45 2.21 3.30
N LEU A 190 16.51 2.21 4.24
CA LEU A 190 15.91 3.41 4.81
C LEU A 190 16.65 3.87 6.05
N ALA A 191 17.11 2.93 6.85
CA ALA A 191 17.87 3.21 8.06
C ALA A 191 18.83 2.06 8.35
N SER A 192 20.02 2.43 8.83
CA SER A 192 21.03 1.52 9.34
C SER A 192 21.06 1.57 10.87
N ASN A 193 21.92 0.74 11.48
CA ASN A 193 22.04 0.64 12.93
C ASN A 193 20.76 0.15 13.63
N VAL A 194 19.99 -0.70 12.95
CA VAL A 194 18.80 -1.33 13.51
C VAL A 194 19.25 -2.48 14.42
N GLY A 195 18.98 -2.35 15.71
CA GLY A 195 19.23 -3.40 16.71
C GLY A 195 18.10 -4.43 16.74
N THR A 196 16.85 -3.96 16.87
CA THR A 196 15.66 -4.82 16.89
C THR A 196 14.49 -4.18 16.18
N CYS A 197 13.64 -5.02 15.56
CA CYS A 197 12.32 -4.63 15.06
C CYS A 197 11.27 -5.55 15.64
N ASN A 198 10.09 -4.98 15.91
CA ASN A 198 8.89 -5.74 16.22
C ASN A 198 7.69 -5.07 15.55
N PHE A 199 7.28 -5.61 14.41
CA PHE A 199 6.08 -5.20 13.70
C PHE A 199 4.94 -6.13 14.06
N VAL A 200 3.79 -5.57 14.37
CA VAL A 200 2.58 -6.33 14.69
C VAL A 200 1.42 -5.69 13.94
N TYR A 201 0.72 -6.47 13.16
CA TYR A 201 -0.53 -6.07 12.54
C TYR A 201 -1.68 -6.80 13.23
N ASN A 202 -2.61 -6.02 13.76
CA ASN A 202 -3.82 -6.54 14.40
C ASN A 202 -5.02 -6.14 13.55
N GLY A 203 -5.35 -6.97 12.58
CA GLY A 203 -6.51 -6.87 11.73
C GLY A 203 -7.12 -8.26 11.57
N SER A 204 -8.42 -8.41 11.77
CA SER A 204 -9.13 -9.57 11.27
C SER A 204 -9.63 -9.29 9.87
N ASP A 205 -9.80 -10.33 9.05
CA ASP A 205 -10.16 -10.24 7.63
C ASP A 205 -11.40 -9.40 7.31
N LEU A 206 -12.22 -9.09 8.31
CA LEU A 206 -13.47 -8.34 8.15
C LEU A 206 -13.58 -7.10 9.04
N GLN A 207 -12.53 -6.70 9.76
CA GLN A 207 -12.56 -5.48 10.57
C GLN A 207 -12.34 -4.25 9.72
N ARG A 208 -13.26 -3.27 9.86
CA ARG A 208 -13.18 -1.97 9.15
C ARG A 208 -11.96 -1.15 9.56
N ASN A 209 -11.49 -1.31 10.79
CA ASN A 209 -10.32 -0.62 11.33
C ASN A 209 -9.34 -1.64 11.87
N ALA A 210 -8.09 -1.47 11.55
CA ALA A 210 -7.00 -2.28 12.05
C ALA A 210 -5.86 -1.39 12.54
N LEU A 211 -4.91 -1.97 13.27
CA LEU A 211 -3.79 -1.27 13.86
C LEU A 211 -2.49 -1.96 13.48
N ALA A 212 -1.61 -1.22 12.82
CA ALA A 212 -0.23 -1.62 12.61
C ALA A 212 0.66 -0.96 13.68
N ARG A 213 1.39 -1.76 14.45
CA ARG A 213 2.33 -1.33 15.48
C ARG A 213 3.75 -1.51 14.98
N LEU A 214 4.52 -0.45 15.06
CA LEU A 214 5.91 -0.40 14.63
C LEU A 214 6.78 -0.10 15.85
N SER A 215 7.60 -1.05 16.27
CA SER A 215 8.59 -0.86 17.33
C SER A 215 9.97 -1.15 16.76
N ILE A 216 10.86 -0.15 16.76
CA ILE A 216 12.21 -0.28 16.22
C ILE A 216 13.19 0.32 17.20
N THR A 217 14.24 -0.43 17.52
CA THR A 217 15.36 0.05 18.33
C THR A 217 16.58 0.23 17.43
N PHE A 218 17.15 1.41 17.45
CA PHE A 218 18.39 1.77 16.77
C PHE A 218 19.53 1.81 17.78
N THR A 219 20.71 1.29 17.42
CA THR A 219 21.86 1.22 18.32
C THR A 219 23.13 1.66 17.62
N ASN A 220 23.91 2.54 18.24
CA ASN A 220 25.22 2.95 17.72
C ASN A 220 26.18 3.27 18.87
N SER A 221 27.34 2.62 18.91
CA SER A 221 28.44 2.88 19.84
C SER A 221 27.98 2.95 21.31
N GLY A 222 27.13 2.01 21.73
CA GLY A 222 26.62 1.91 23.10
C GLY A 222 25.43 2.81 23.44
N GLU A 223 24.98 3.63 22.48
CA GLU A 223 23.75 4.41 22.61
C GLU A 223 22.59 3.67 21.91
N ALA A 224 21.39 3.77 22.48
CA ALA A 224 20.19 3.17 21.92
C ALA A 224 19.03 4.16 21.91
N VAL A 225 18.23 4.13 20.84
CA VAL A 225 16.97 4.87 20.71
C VAL A 225 15.89 3.90 20.24
N SER A 226 14.81 3.81 20.99
CA SER A 226 13.64 3.01 20.63
C SER A 226 12.49 3.93 20.25
N LEU A 227 11.88 3.68 19.08
CA LEU A 227 10.64 4.33 18.66
C LEU A 227 9.50 3.32 18.63
N TYR A 228 8.36 3.76 19.12
CA TYR A 228 7.09 3.07 19.02
C TYR A 228 6.09 3.96 18.26
N HIS A 229 5.42 3.40 17.28
CA HIS A 229 4.44 4.12 16.49
C HIS A 229 3.27 3.21 16.14
N GLU A 230 2.06 3.75 16.22
CA GLU A 230 0.83 3.07 15.82
C GLU A 230 0.23 3.75 14.59
N VAL A 231 -0.15 2.94 13.61
CA VAL A 231 -0.78 3.41 12.38
C VAL A 231 -2.16 2.78 12.29
N HIS A 232 -3.19 3.62 12.31
CA HIS A 232 -4.55 3.16 12.04
C HIS A 232 -4.71 2.89 10.54
N VAL A 233 -5.28 1.73 10.22
CA VAL A 233 -5.50 1.26 8.85
C VAL A 233 -6.99 1.18 8.60
N ASN A 234 -7.45 1.77 7.50
CA ASN A 234 -8.84 1.64 7.06
C ASN A 234 -8.95 0.41 6.15
N ASN A 235 -9.69 -0.59 6.60
CA ASN A 235 -9.96 -1.83 5.87
C ASN A 235 -11.35 -1.83 5.20
N THR A 236 -11.98 -0.68 5.01
CA THR A 236 -13.25 -0.59 4.26
C THR A 236 -12.98 -0.72 2.76
N PRO A 237 -13.33 -1.84 2.11
CA PRO A 237 -13.05 -2.10 0.70
C PRO A 237 -13.95 -1.32 -0.26
#